data_ce0a6d5e0f88b06e1cbc77ad576a5dd2
#
_entry.id   ce0a6d5e0f88b06e1cbc77ad576a5dd2
#
_cell.length_a   1.000
_cell.length_b   1.000
_cell.length_c   1.000
_cell.angle_alpha   90.00
_cell.angle_beta   90.00
_cell.angle_gamma   90.00
#
_symmetry.space_group_name_H-M   'P 1'
#
loop_
_entity.id
_entity.type
_entity.pdbx_description
1 polymer ?
#
loop_
_entity_poly.entity_id
_entity_poly.type
_entity_poly.pdbx_seq_one_letter_code
_entity_poly.pdbx_strand_id
1 'polypeptide(L)'
;MPMGDPHSDGFIGAAILDDLAARGLVQDSTDLEALRSRLAEGPVTVYCGFDPTADSLHIGHLVPLLLLRRFQDAGHRPIALAGGATGMVGDPSGRSEERNLLDGETLTRNAEAVTDQLRSFLRFEGDPDLEGQAAVMVDNREWTEGVGVLDFLRDVGKHVTVGTMLGKESIRARLAGDQGISFTEFSYMLLQANDFTELHDRLGCEMQVGGSDQWGNITAGID
;
A
#
# COMPACT_ATOMS: atom_id res chain seq x y z
N MET A 1 -31.95 23.42 32.27
CA MET A 1 -31.21 23.15 31.01
C MET A 1 -30.32 21.97 31.26
N PRO A 2 -30.52 20.80 30.65
CA PRO A 2 -29.59 19.69 30.78
C PRO A 2 -28.33 20.03 30.05
N MET A 3 -27.18 19.93 30.74
CA MET A 3 -25.85 20.03 30.15
C MET A 3 -25.67 18.82 29.24
N GLY A 4 -25.34 19.08 27.98
CA GLY A 4 -25.03 18.03 26.99
C GLY A 4 -23.83 17.20 27.45
N ASP A 5 -23.93 15.92 27.20
CA ASP A 5 -22.89 14.93 27.46
C ASP A 5 -21.62 15.30 26.66
N PRO A 6 -20.45 15.53 27.30
CA PRO A 6 -19.24 15.92 26.61
C PRO A 6 -18.56 14.77 25.81
N HIS A 7 -19.20 13.59 25.72
CA HIS A 7 -18.70 12.40 25.00
C HIS A 7 -19.42 12.09 23.69
N SER A 8 -20.20 13.05 23.13
CA SER A 8 -20.79 12.90 21.79
C SER A 8 -19.93 13.53 20.68
N ASP A 9 -18.63 13.65 20.85
CA ASP A 9 -17.74 13.94 19.72
C ASP A 9 -17.67 12.66 18.87
N GLY A 10 -18.54 12.60 17.86
CA GLY A 10 -18.58 11.53 16.89
C GLY A 10 -17.19 11.37 16.23
N PHE A 11 -16.82 10.14 15.91
CA PHE A 11 -15.56 9.86 15.21
C PHE A 11 -15.42 10.78 13.98
N ILE A 12 -14.35 11.60 13.96
CA ILE A 12 -14.12 12.62 12.93
C ILE A 12 -13.24 12.11 11.78
N GLY A 13 -13.10 10.78 11.64
CA GLY A 13 -12.21 10.16 10.67
C GLY A 13 -12.42 10.61 9.22
N ALA A 14 -13.66 10.91 8.82
CA ALA A 14 -13.94 11.42 7.47
C ALA A 14 -13.32 12.80 7.18
N ALA A 15 -12.99 13.60 8.21
CA ALA A 15 -12.34 14.91 8.05
C ALA A 15 -10.94 14.81 7.42
N ILE A 16 -10.32 13.63 7.47
CA ILE A 16 -9.03 13.37 6.80
C ILE A 16 -9.12 13.67 5.30
N LEU A 17 -10.24 13.33 4.62
CA LEU A 17 -10.38 13.57 3.18
C LEU A 17 -10.36 15.07 2.84
N ASP A 18 -10.94 15.91 3.70
CA ASP A 18 -10.94 17.36 3.49
C ASP A 18 -9.52 17.95 3.73
N ASP A 19 -8.79 17.45 4.74
CA ASP A 19 -7.39 17.82 4.97
C ASP A 19 -6.51 17.41 3.79
N LEU A 20 -6.66 16.19 3.28
CA LEU A 20 -5.90 15.70 2.14
C LEU A 20 -6.22 16.47 0.86
N ALA A 21 -7.50 16.76 0.61
CA ALA A 21 -7.93 17.55 -0.55
C ALA A 21 -7.39 18.98 -0.49
N ALA A 22 -7.44 19.64 0.68
CA ALA A 22 -6.91 20.98 0.89
C ALA A 22 -5.39 21.07 0.65
N ARG A 23 -4.68 19.94 0.81
CA ARG A 23 -3.22 19.84 0.56
C ARG A 23 -2.88 19.39 -0.87
N GLY A 24 -3.88 19.08 -1.70
CA GLY A 24 -3.66 18.53 -3.04
C GLY A 24 -3.09 17.12 -3.04
N LEU A 25 -3.38 16.32 -2.00
CA LEU A 25 -2.90 14.95 -1.83
C LEU A 25 -3.91 13.89 -2.32
N VAL A 26 -5.09 14.30 -2.78
CA VAL A 26 -6.07 13.42 -3.43
C VAL A 26 -6.01 13.67 -4.93
N GLN A 27 -5.47 12.70 -5.67
CA GLN A 27 -5.45 12.75 -7.14
C GLN A 27 -6.56 11.90 -7.73
N ASP A 28 -6.63 10.64 -7.32
CA ASP A 28 -7.61 9.66 -7.79
C ASP A 28 -8.18 8.87 -6.61
N SER A 29 -9.42 8.40 -6.76
CA SER A 29 -10.09 7.50 -5.82
C SER A 29 -11.05 6.62 -6.60
N THR A 30 -11.22 5.37 -6.19
CA THR A 30 -12.19 4.44 -6.80
C THR A 30 -13.62 4.92 -6.60
N ASP A 31 -13.97 5.38 -5.39
CA ASP A 31 -15.24 6.00 -5.07
C ASP A 31 -15.07 6.92 -3.83
N LEU A 32 -14.93 8.21 -4.06
CA LEU A 32 -14.67 9.17 -2.98
C LEU A 32 -15.87 9.33 -2.03
N GLU A 33 -17.10 9.24 -2.54
CA GLU A 33 -18.32 9.40 -1.74
C GLU A 33 -18.57 8.18 -0.85
N ALA A 34 -18.40 6.98 -1.38
CA ALA A 34 -18.46 5.75 -0.60
C ALA A 34 -17.36 5.73 0.47
N LEU A 35 -16.14 6.15 0.11
CA LEU A 35 -15.02 6.25 1.04
C LEU A 35 -15.32 7.24 2.18
N ARG A 36 -15.85 8.43 1.86
CA ARG A 36 -16.25 9.43 2.87
C ARG A 36 -17.28 8.86 3.84
N SER A 37 -18.27 8.18 3.31
CA SER A 37 -19.33 7.54 4.11
C SER A 37 -18.75 6.48 5.04
N ARG A 38 -17.88 5.60 4.51
CA ARG A 38 -17.23 4.54 5.31
C ARG A 38 -16.32 5.09 6.41
N LEU A 39 -15.53 6.14 6.12
CA LEU A 39 -14.66 6.78 7.10
C LEU A 39 -15.43 7.49 8.22
N ALA A 40 -16.67 7.89 7.98
CA ALA A 40 -17.53 8.48 9.00
C ALA A 40 -18.13 7.44 9.98
N GLU A 41 -18.21 6.17 9.57
CA GLU A 41 -18.78 5.09 10.40
C GLU A 41 -17.82 4.64 11.52
N GLY A 42 -16.52 4.85 11.35
CA GLY A 42 -15.52 4.44 12.34
C GLY A 42 -14.14 4.20 11.75
N PRO A 43 -13.19 3.71 12.56
CA PRO A 43 -11.84 3.42 12.11
C PRO A 43 -11.82 2.42 10.95
N VAL A 44 -10.99 2.69 9.95
CA VAL A 44 -10.65 1.74 8.87
C VAL A 44 -9.19 1.33 8.98
N THR A 45 -8.87 0.16 8.45
CA THR A 45 -7.49 -0.29 8.28
C THR A 45 -7.03 0.07 6.88
N VAL A 46 -5.94 0.84 6.78
CA VAL A 46 -5.38 1.38 5.54
C VAL A 46 -3.92 0.96 5.38
N TYR A 47 -3.51 0.51 4.19
CA TYR A 47 -2.12 0.14 3.98
C TYR A 47 -1.43 0.91 2.85
N CYS A 48 -0.11 0.96 2.96
CA CYS A 48 0.81 1.34 1.88
C CYS A 48 2.02 0.42 1.89
N GLY A 49 2.45 -0.01 0.70
CA GLY A 49 3.64 -0.84 0.50
C GLY A 49 4.89 0.00 0.20
N PHE A 50 6.03 -0.50 0.67
CA PHE A 50 7.35 0.10 0.49
C PHE A 50 8.35 -0.98 0.09
N ASP A 51 8.73 -1.02 -1.18
CA ASP A 51 9.74 -1.96 -1.68
C ASP A 51 11.15 -1.53 -1.24
N PRO A 52 11.93 -2.44 -0.63
CA PRO A 52 13.27 -2.15 -0.10
C PRO A 52 14.33 -2.15 -1.22
N THR A 53 14.19 -1.26 -2.20
CA THR A 53 15.10 -1.15 -3.36
C THR A 53 16.46 -0.53 -3.02
N ALA A 54 16.60 0.04 -1.82
CA ALA A 54 17.83 0.55 -1.23
C ALA A 54 17.76 0.40 0.30
N ASP A 55 18.85 0.64 0.99
CA ASP A 55 18.97 0.61 2.45
C ASP A 55 18.37 1.86 3.14
N SER A 56 17.74 2.73 2.38
CA SER A 56 17.11 3.95 2.87
C SER A 56 15.89 4.34 2.03
N LEU A 57 14.87 4.85 2.72
CA LEU A 57 13.77 5.56 2.08
C LEU A 57 14.29 6.85 1.43
N HIS A 58 13.67 7.26 0.33
CA HIS A 58 13.95 8.52 -0.33
C HIS A 58 12.74 9.46 -0.27
N ILE A 59 12.90 10.71 -0.71
CA ILE A 59 11.87 11.75 -0.62
C ILE A 59 10.52 11.33 -1.25
N GLY A 60 10.54 10.48 -2.29
CA GLY A 60 9.33 9.95 -2.91
C GLY A 60 8.50 9.05 -1.98
N HIS A 61 9.13 8.37 -1.03
CA HIS A 61 8.44 7.56 -0.02
C HIS A 61 7.83 8.40 1.11
N LEU A 62 8.30 9.65 1.28
CA LEU A 62 7.84 10.50 2.38
C LEU A 62 6.36 10.86 2.24
N VAL A 63 5.88 11.11 1.02
CA VAL A 63 4.48 11.48 0.78
C VAL A 63 3.52 10.36 1.21
N PRO A 64 3.63 9.11 0.68
CA PRO A 64 2.75 8.02 1.12
C PRO A 64 2.92 7.66 2.60
N LEU A 65 4.12 7.81 3.17
CA LEU A 65 4.35 7.58 4.59
C LEU A 65 3.65 8.63 5.48
N LEU A 66 3.75 9.90 5.12
CA LEU A 66 3.01 10.97 5.81
C LEU A 66 1.50 10.84 5.59
N LEU A 67 1.06 10.28 4.47
CA LEU A 67 -0.35 9.96 4.25
C LEU A 67 -0.83 8.90 5.25
N LEU A 68 -0.11 7.79 5.43
CA LEU A 68 -0.41 6.80 6.46
C LEU A 68 -0.44 7.41 7.86
N ARG A 69 0.54 8.27 8.17
CA ARG A 69 0.58 8.97 9.47
C ARG A 69 -0.64 9.85 9.68
N ARG A 70 -1.13 10.55 8.66
CA ARG A 70 -2.34 11.38 8.75
C ARG A 70 -3.59 10.54 8.98
N PHE A 71 -3.69 9.38 8.35
CA PHE A 71 -4.76 8.43 8.65
C PHE A 71 -4.70 7.96 10.11
N GLN A 72 -3.50 7.71 10.64
CA GLN A 72 -3.34 7.35 12.05
C GLN A 72 -3.77 8.48 12.99
N ASP A 73 -3.32 9.71 12.74
CA ASP A 73 -3.68 10.88 13.53
C ASP A 73 -5.19 11.18 13.46
N ALA A 74 -5.88 10.76 12.40
CA ALA A 74 -7.34 10.81 12.27
C ALA A 74 -8.07 9.62 12.92
N GLY A 75 -7.37 8.73 13.62
CA GLY A 75 -7.93 7.61 14.36
C GLY A 75 -8.10 6.31 13.55
N HIS A 76 -7.58 6.23 12.33
CA HIS A 76 -7.57 5.02 11.53
C HIS A 76 -6.35 4.15 11.82
N ARG A 77 -6.37 2.88 11.41
CA ARG A 77 -5.30 1.91 11.66
C ARG A 77 -4.39 1.76 10.44
N PRO A 78 -3.16 2.30 10.45
CA PRO A 78 -2.25 2.14 9.33
C PRO A 78 -1.52 0.78 9.36
N ILE A 79 -1.30 0.21 8.18
CA ILE A 79 -0.38 -0.90 7.93
C ILE A 79 0.73 -0.38 7.04
N ALA A 80 1.97 -0.49 7.50
CA ALA A 80 3.17 -0.29 6.68
C ALA A 80 3.66 -1.67 6.21
N LEU A 81 3.63 -1.93 4.91
CA LEU A 81 4.06 -3.18 4.32
C LEU A 81 5.47 -3.03 3.77
N ALA A 82 6.41 -3.82 4.27
CA ALA A 82 7.71 -3.99 3.66
C ALA A 82 7.59 -4.99 2.50
N GLY A 83 7.97 -4.59 1.30
CA GLY A 83 7.93 -5.41 0.09
C GLY A 83 9.08 -6.40 -0.01
N GLY A 84 9.27 -7.28 0.99
CA GLY A 84 10.37 -8.25 0.97
C GLY A 84 10.27 -9.26 -0.17
N ALA A 85 9.05 -9.67 -0.55
CA ALA A 85 8.82 -10.53 -1.72
C ALA A 85 8.73 -9.71 -3.02
N THR A 86 7.95 -8.64 -3.04
CA THR A 86 7.78 -7.78 -4.23
C THR A 86 9.06 -7.09 -4.64
N GLY A 87 9.95 -6.76 -3.70
CA GLY A 87 11.28 -6.23 -3.97
C GLY A 87 12.20 -7.18 -4.74
N MET A 88 11.93 -8.49 -4.73
CA MET A 88 12.66 -9.48 -5.55
C MET A 88 12.25 -9.43 -7.03
N VAL A 89 11.09 -8.88 -7.33
CA VAL A 89 10.50 -8.80 -8.68
C VAL A 89 10.70 -7.42 -9.28
N GLY A 90 10.41 -6.38 -8.52
CA GLY A 90 10.57 -4.97 -8.89
C GLY A 90 9.35 -4.39 -9.61
N ASP A 91 8.83 -3.31 -9.06
CA ASP A 91 7.69 -2.57 -9.61
C ASP A 91 8.07 -1.82 -10.89
N PRO A 92 7.36 -2.03 -12.03
CA PRO A 92 7.58 -1.30 -13.27
C PRO A 92 6.99 0.12 -13.26
N SER A 93 6.16 0.47 -12.28
CA SER A 93 5.43 1.74 -12.23
C SER A 93 6.37 2.95 -12.18
N GLY A 94 6.09 3.97 -13.01
CA GLY A 94 6.86 5.21 -13.06
C GLY A 94 8.28 5.06 -13.63
N ARG A 95 8.60 3.94 -14.31
CA ARG A 95 9.94 3.67 -14.85
C ARG A 95 9.94 3.36 -16.34
N SER A 96 11.04 3.73 -17.00
CA SER A 96 11.30 3.44 -18.42
C SER A 96 12.12 2.16 -18.64
N GLU A 97 12.86 1.70 -17.62
CA GLU A 97 13.78 0.57 -17.69
C GLU A 97 13.52 -0.45 -16.58
N GLU A 98 13.88 -1.71 -16.82
CA GLU A 98 13.80 -2.79 -15.84
C GLU A 98 14.73 -2.53 -14.66
N ARG A 99 14.28 -2.93 -13.46
CA ARG A 99 15.11 -2.83 -12.25
C ARG A 99 16.20 -3.89 -12.27
N ASN A 100 17.39 -3.53 -11.79
CA ASN A 100 18.38 -4.52 -11.42
C ASN A 100 17.86 -5.28 -10.20
N LEU A 101 17.71 -6.58 -10.35
CA LEU A 101 17.29 -7.45 -9.25
C LEU A 101 18.39 -7.51 -8.20
N LEU A 102 18.01 -7.30 -6.95
CA LEU A 102 18.91 -7.43 -5.79
C LEU A 102 19.03 -8.91 -5.41
N ASP A 103 20.19 -9.29 -4.89
CA ASP A 103 20.34 -10.60 -4.25
C ASP A 103 19.59 -10.65 -2.92
N GLY A 104 19.22 -11.85 -2.48
CA GLY A 104 18.38 -12.06 -1.30
C GLY A 104 18.96 -11.50 0.00
N GLU A 105 20.31 -11.50 0.16
CA GLU A 105 20.97 -10.96 1.36
C GLU A 105 20.87 -9.42 1.39
N THR A 106 21.15 -8.78 0.27
CA THR A 106 21.02 -7.33 0.12
C THR A 106 19.57 -6.89 0.34
N LEU A 107 18.60 -7.62 -0.24
CA LEU A 107 17.19 -7.32 -0.08
C LEU A 107 16.73 -7.43 1.40
N THR A 108 17.16 -8.48 2.11
CA THR A 108 16.85 -8.67 3.53
C THR A 108 17.38 -7.51 4.36
N ARG A 109 18.65 -7.15 4.17
CA ARG A 109 19.26 -6.00 4.86
C ARG A 109 18.55 -4.68 4.57
N ASN A 110 18.15 -4.45 3.33
CA ASN A 110 17.41 -3.27 2.95
C ASN A 110 16.01 -3.26 3.57
N ALA A 111 15.31 -4.41 3.62
CA ALA A 111 14.00 -4.53 4.23
C ALA A 111 14.04 -4.21 5.73
N GLU A 112 15.07 -4.68 6.45
CA GLU A 112 15.30 -4.34 7.85
C GLU A 112 15.51 -2.83 8.03
N ALA A 113 16.38 -2.21 7.23
CA ALA A 113 16.68 -0.79 7.30
C ALA A 113 15.47 0.09 6.98
N VAL A 114 14.67 -0.28 5.97
CA VAL A 114 13.42 0.40 5.62
C VAL A 114 12.39 0.27 6.74
N THR A 115 12.24 -0.94 7.31
CA THR A 115 11.34 -1.19 8.44
C THR A 115 11.68 -0.30 9.63
N ASP A 116 12.96 -0.17 10.00
CA ASP A 116 13.39 0.69 11.10
C ASP A 116 13.08 2.17 10.84
N GLN A 117 13.22 2.63 9.60
CA GLN A 117 12.86 3.99 9.22
C GLN A 117 11.34 4.21 9.28
N LEU A 118 10.52 3.27 8.77
CA LEU A 118 9.06 3.34 8.84
C LEU A 118 8.56 3.45 10.29
N ARG A 119 9.21 2.72 11.22
CA ARG A 119 8.90 2.79 12.65
C ARG A 119 9.09 4.17 13.27
N SER A 120 9.94 5.02 12.68
CA SER A 120 10.17 6.38 13.18
C SER A 120 9.03 7.36 12.84
N PHE A 121 8.15 7.01 11.91
CA PHE A 121 7.08 7.89 11.44
C PHE A 121 5.70 7.51 11.97
N LEU A 122 5.46 6.24 12.24
CA LEU A 122 4.18 5.73 12.72
C LEU A 122 4.25 5.41 14.20
N ARG A 123 3.10 5.40 14.87
CA ARG A 123 2.96 5.01 16.27
C ARG A 123 2.55 3.54 16.35
N PHE A 124 3.37 2.76 17.03
CA PHE A 124 3.12 1.32 17.25
C PHE A 124 2.67 1.08 18.69
N GLU A 125 2.21 -0.13 18.97
CA GLU A 125 1.83 -0.51 20.33
C GLU A 125 3.01 -0.33 21.31
N GLY A 126 2.71 0.29 22.48
CA GLY A 126 3.73 0.66 23.46
C GLY A 126 4.36 2.03 23.25
N ASP A 127 4.06 2.75 22.17
CA ASP A 127 4.47 4.15 22.00
C ASP A 127 3.71 5.03 23.01
N PRO A 128 4.42 5.83 23.86
CA PRO A 128 3.77 6.67 24.87
C PRO A 128 2.89 7.78 24.27
N ASP A 129 3.14 8.16 23.03
CA ASP A 129 2.38 9.18 22.31
C ASP A 129 1.31 8.59 21.39
N LEU A 130 0.99 7.29 21.55
CA LEU A 130 -0.06 6.64 20.77
C LEU A 130 -1.44 7.15 21.20
N GLU A 131 -2.10 7.85 20.29
CA GLU A 131 -3.50 8.20 20.37
C GLU A 131 -4.28 7.43 19.29
N GLY A 132 -5.32 6.68 19.66
CA GLY A 132 -6.12 5.90 18.71
C GLY A 132 -5.53 4.54 18.34
N GLN A 133 -5.44 4.24 17.05
CA GLN A 133 -5.06 2.93 16.54
C GLN A 133 -3.54 2.78 16.37
N ALA A 134 -2.97 1.71 16.93
CA ALA A 134 -1.58 1.35 16.70
C ALA A 134 -1.37 0.93 15.23
N ALA A 135 -0.25 1.36 14.65
CA ALA A 135 0.21 0.89 13.35
C ALA A 135 0.61 -0.58 13.40
N VAL A 136 0.52 -1.24 12.25
CA VAL A 136 1.01 -2.61 12.07
C VAL A 136 2.13 -2.59 11.02
N MET A 137 3.20 -3.33 11.29
CA MET A 137 4.28 -3.59 10.35
C MET A 137 4.17 -5.02 9.86
N VAL A 138 4.20 -5.23 8.55
CA VAL A 138 4.16 -6.55 7.92
C VAL A 138 5.23 -6.65 6.82
N ASP A 139 5.64 -7.87 6.50
CA ASP A 139 6.47 -8.19 5.34
C ASP A 139 5.72 -9.19 4.46
N ASN A 140 5.52 -8.88 3.18
CA ASN A 140 4.76 -9.74 2.29
C ASN A 140 5.43 -11.08 1.97
N ARG A 141 6.66 -11.32 2.42
CA ARG A 141 7.28 -12.66 2.45
C ARG A 141 6.48 -13.64 3.30
N GLU A 142 5.81 -13.17 4.36
CA GLU A 142 5.05 -14.02 5.27
C GLU A 142 3.94 -14.85 4.58
N TRP A 143 3.41 -14.35 3.48
CA TRP A 143 2.37 -15.06 2.71
C TRP A 143 2.80 -15.43 1.29
N THR A 144 3.91 -14.88 0.81
CA THR A 144 4.39 -15.17 -0.55
C THR A 144 5.43 -16.29 -0.57
N GLU A 145 6.34 -16.33 0.44
CA GLU A 145 7.30 -17.43 0.57
C GLU A 145 6.58 -18.75 0.82
N GLY A 146 6.96 -19.75 0.05
CA GLY A 146 6.36 -21.11 0.15
C GLY A 146 5.15 -21.33 -0.74
N VAL A 147 4.60 -20.29 -1.39
CA VAL A 147 3.57 -20.46 -2.43
C VAL A 147 4.21 -21.02 -3.70
N GLY A 148 3.77 -22.21 -4.11
CA GLY A 148 4.24 -22.82 -5.35
C GLY A 148 3.79 -22.01 -6.56
N VAL A 149 4.63 -21.93 -7.61
CA VAL A 149 4.30 -21.18 -8.82
C VAL A 149 2.99 -21.63 -9.46
N LEU A 150 2.69 -22.93 -9.43
CA LEU A 150 1.43 -23.46 -9.99
C LEU A 150 0.24 -23.07 -9.13
N ASP A 151 0.40 -23.02 -7.81
CA ASP A 151 -0.64 -22.57 -6.89
C ASP A 151 -0.93 -21.09 -7.08
N PHE A 152 0.11 -20.24 -7.17
CA PHE A 152 -0.05 -18.83 -7.47
C PHE A 152 -0.78 -18.57 -8.80
N LEU A 153 -0.39 -19.27 -9.87
CA LEU A 153 -1.05 -19.12 -11.17
C LEU A 153 -2.51 -19.59 -11.14
N ARG A 154 -2.80 -20.67 -10.40
CA ARG A 154 -4.15 -21.22 -10.28
C ARG A 154 -5.04 -20.36 -9.38
N ASP A 155 -4.53 -19.87 -8.25
CA ASP A 155 -5.35 -19.28 -7.20
C ASP A 155 -5.39 -17.76 -7.26
N VAL A 156 -4.34 -17.11 -7.77
CA VAL A 156 -4.26 -15.65 -8.00
C VAL A 156 -4.39 -15.31 -9.48
N GLY A 157 -3.54 -15.90 -10.32
CA GLY A 157 -3.45 -15.56 -11.75
C GLY A 157 -4.74 -15.72 -12.53
N LYS A 158 -5.61 -16.67 -12.15
CA LYS A 158 -6.89 -16.92 -12.84
C LYS A 158 -7.90 -15.77 -12.71
N HIS A 159 -7.75 -14.90 -11.70
CA HIS A 159 -8.70 -13.82 -11.43
C HIS A 159 -8.43 -12.56 -12.26
N VAL A 160 -7.25 -12.44 -12.86
CA VAL A 160 -6.87 -11.26 -13.65
C VAL A 160 -6.61 -11.67 -15.09
N THR A 161 -7.29 -11.01 -16.04
CA THR A 161 -7.07 -11.30 -17.46
C THR A 161 -5.84 -10.55 -17.99
N VAL A 162 -5.12 -11.15 -18.92
CA VAL A 162 -3.99 -10.48 -19.61
C VAL A 162 -4.45 -9.18 -20.28
N GLY A 163 -5.68 -9.13 -20.82
CA GLY A 163 -6.26 -7.93 -21.41
C GLY A 163 -6.39 -6.78 -20.40
N THR A 164 -6.86 -7.08 -19.18
CA THR A 164 -6.91 -6.08 -18.07
C THR A 164 -5.53 -5.58 -17.73
N MET A 165 -4.56 -6.47 -17.58
CA MET A 165 -3.16 -6.10 -17.27
C MET A 165 -2.55 -5.22 -18.36
N LEU A 166 -2.71 -5.57 -19.63
CA LEU A 166 -2.23 -4.76 -20.77
C LEU A 166 -2.92 -3.41 -20.88
N GLY A 167 -4.10 -3.26 -20.31
CA GLY A 167 -4.85 -2.01 -20.26
C GLY A 167 -4.31 -0.98 -19.25
N LYS A 168 -3.52 -1.41 -18.26
CA LYS A 168 -2.96 -0.52 -17.22
C LYS A 168 -1.91 0.42 -17.83
N GLU A 169 -1.91 1.68 -17.41
CA GLU A 169 -1.07 2.73 -18.01
C GLU A 169 0.43 2.43 -17.86
N SER A 170 0.86 1.98 -16.68
CA SER A 170 2.26 1.60 -16.42
C SER A 170 2.76 0.53 -17.39
N ILE A 171 1.94 -0.49 -17.64
CA ILE A 171 2.26 -1.57 -18.59
C ILE A 171 2.31 -1.04 -20.04
N ARG A 172 1.32 -0.24 -20.43
CA ARG A 172 1.31 0.36 -21.79
C ARG A 172 2.51 1.25 -22.04
N ALA A 173 2.90 2.07 -21.04
CA ALA A 173 4.07 2.93 -21.14
C ALA A 173 5.35 2.10 -21.36
N ARG A 174 5.52 1.00 -20.65
CA ARG A 174 6.65 0.08 -20.81
C ARG A 174 6.65 -0.62 -22.16
N LEU A 175 5.50 -1.09 -22.63
CA LEU A 175 5.38 -1.76 -23.95
C LEU A 175 5.59 -0.80 -25.12
N ALA A 176 5.35 0.49 -24.93
CA ALA A 176 5.63 1.51 -25.96
C ALA A 176 7.12 1.89 -26.05
N GLY A 177 7.93 1.51 -25.05
CA GLY A 177 9.39 1.71 -25.05
C GLY A 177 10.12 0.64 -25.88
N ASP A 178 11.37 0.91 -26.20
CA ASP A 178 12.19 0.03 -27.05
C ASP A 178 12.57 -1.32 -26.41
N GLN A 179 12.56 -1.41 -25.06
CA GLN A 179 13.01 -2.59 -24.32
C GLN A 179 11.87 -3.56 -23.94
N GLY A 180 10.60 -3.12 -24.07
CA GLY A 180 9.45 -3.91 -23.64
C GLY A 180 9.39 -4.09 -22.12
N ILE A 181 8.74 -5.17 -21.67
CA ILE A 181 8.58 -5.53 -20.26
C ILE A 181 8.84 -7.03 -20.08
N SER A 182 9.61 -7.42 -19.08
CA SER A 182 9.80 -8.83 -18.74
C SER A 182 8.53 -9.41 -18.12
N PHE A 183 8.37 -10.75 -18.18
CA PHE A 183 7.26 -11.42 -17.49
C PHE A 183 7.34 -11.20 -15.97
N THR A 184 8.53 -11.09 -15.42
CA THR A 184 8.78 -10.78 -14.00
C THR A 184 8.14 -9.46 -13.61
N GLU A 185 8.50 -8.35 -14.27
CA GLU A 185 7.90 -7.03 -14.02
C GLU A 185 6.39 -7.02 -14.35
N PHE A 186 5.98 -7.69 -15.42
CA PHE A 186 4.56 -7.78 -15.80
C PHE A 186 3.70 -8.43 -14.72
N SER A 187 4.24 -9.44 -14.04
CA SER A 187 3.54 -10.15 -12.97
C SER A 187 3.50 -9.40 -11.63
N TYR A 188 4.27 -8.31 -11.45
CA TYR A 188 4.34 -7.56 -10.21
C TYR A 188 2.96 -7.14 -9.68
N MET A 189 2.09 -6.62 -10.56
CA MET A 189 0.77 -6.18 -10.13
C MET A 189 -0.08 -7.30 -9.51
N LEU A 190 0.12 -8.56 -9.88
CA LEU A 190 -0.58 -9.69 -9.28
C LEU A 190 -0.11 -9.94 -7.84
N LEU A 191 1.19 -9.72 -7.55
CA LEU A 191 1.73 -9.84 -6.21
C LEU A 191 1.13 -8.76 -5.30
N GLN A 192 1.10 -7.50 -5.74
CA GLN A 192 0.50 -6.41 -4.97
C GLN A 192 -1.02 -6.55 -4.81
N ALA A 193 -1.72 -7.08 -5.82
CA ALA A 193 -3.14 -7.41 -5.71
C ALA A 193 -3.37 -8.50 -4.65
N ASN A 194 -2.53 -9.54 -4.64
CA ASN A 194 -2.57 -10.59 -3.63
C ASN A 194 -2.24 -10.06 -2.23
N ASP A 195 -1.31 -9.11 -2.11
CA ASP A 195 -1.02 -8.44 -0.83
C ASP A 195 -2.28 -7.79 -0.25
N PHE A 196 -3.10 -7.13 -1.07
CA PHE A 196 -4.34 -6.52 -0.58
C PHE A 196 -5.34 -7.57 -0.08
N THR A 197 -5.50 -8.68 -0.80
CA THR A 197 -6.34 -9.81 -0.39
C THR A 197 -5.87 -10.40 0.95
N GLU A 198 -4.57 -10.70 1.07
CA GLU A 198 -3.99 -11.25 2.29
C GLU A 198 -4.14 -10.28 3.49
N LEU A 199 -3.94 -8.99 3.27
CA LEU A 199 -4.14 -7.97 4.30
C LEU A 199 -5.60 -7.80 4.69
N HIS A 200 -6.53 -7.93 3.73
CA HIS A 200 -7.96 -7.94 4.02
C HIS A 200 -8.33 -9.13 4.90
N ASP A 201 -7.94 -10.33 4.50
CA ASP A 201 -8.31 -11.57 5.19
C ASP A 201 -7.67 -11.68 6.58
N ARG A 202 -6.41 -11.25 6.73
CA ARG A 202 -5.65 -11.38 7.98
C ARG A 202 -5.88 -10.23 8.95
N LEU A 203 -6.03 -9.02 8.47
CA LEU A 203 -6.00 -7.80 9.29
C LEU A 203 -7.23 -6.90 9.10
N GLY A 204 -8.18 -7.27 8.24
CA GLY A 204 -9.35 -6.47 7.94
C GLY A 204 -8.99 -5.17 7.21
N CYS A 205 -7.98 -5.20 6.34
CA CYS A 205 -7.59 -4.03 5.56
C CYS A 205 -8.69 -3.71 4.53
N GLU A 206 -9.17 -2.47 4.53
CA GLU A 206 -10.25 -2.02 3.66
C GLU A 206 -9.78 -0.99 2.62
N MET A 207 -8.59 -0.44 2.77
CA MET A 207 -8.11 0.66 1.94
C MET A 207 -6.64 0.52 1.59
N GLN A 208 -6.31 0.78 0.33
CA GLN A 208 -4.93 0.93 -0.13
C GLN A 208 -4.67 2.37 -0.56
N VAL A 209 -3.50 2.90 -0.19
CA VAL A 209 -3.01 4.21 -0.61
C VAL A 209 -1.61 4.09 -1.22
N GLY A 210 -1.26 5.04 -2.10
CA GLY A 210 0.06 5.06 -2.74
C GLY A 210 0.28 6.33 -3.54
N GLY A 211 1.41 6.43 -4.20
CA GLY A 211 1.67 7.47 -5.20
C GLY A 211 0.78 7.32 -6.43
N SER A 212 0.63 8.36 -7.23
CA SER A 212 -0.20 8.34 -8.45
C SER A 212 0.28 7.31 -9.48
N ASP A 213 1.57 7.00 -9.48
CA ASP A 213 2.17 5.93 -10.27
C ASP A 213 1.66 4.54 -9.90
N GLN A 214 1.14 4.37 -8.68
CA GLN A 214 0.61 3.11 -8.14
C GLN A 214 -0.84 2.83 -8.54
N TRP A 215 -1.53 3.75 -9.21
CA TRP A 215 -2.95 3.62 -9.55
C TRP A 215 -3.30 2.30 -10.26
N GLY A 216 -2.45 1.87 -11.20
CA GLY A 216 -2.61 0.60 -11.91
C GLY A 216 -2.58 -0.62 -11.00
N ASN A 217 -1.63 -0.66 -10.06
CA ASN A 217 -1.47 -1.75 -9.09
C ASN A 217 -2.60 -1.74 -8.05
N ILE A 218 -2.95 -0.56 -7.52
CA ILE A 218 -4.04 -0.39 -6.54
C ILE A 218 -5.36 -0.91 -7.11
N THR A 219 -5.72 -0.49 -8.33
CA THR A 219 -6.98 -0.92 -8.95
C THR A 219 -6.98 -2.39 -9.37
N ALA A 220 -5.83 -3.02 -9.58
CA ALA A 220 -5.76 -4.46 -9.83
C ALA A 220 -6.10 -5.29 -8.59
N GLY A 221 -5.88 -4.75 -7.39
CA GLY A 221 -6.22 -5.43 -6.13
C GLY A 221 -7.69 -5.28 -5.72
N ILE A 222 -8.47 -4.47 -6.44
CA ILE A 222 -9.91 -4.25 -6.18
C ILE A 222 -10.76 -5.12 -7.10
N ASP A 223 -10.28 -5.38 -8.34
CA ASP A 223 -10.95 -6.22 -9.34
C ASP A 223 -10.95 -7.71 -8.95
#